data_7a4c899cd804a1612b1f3cfb8499fe86
#
_entry.id   7a4c899cd804a1612b1f3cfb8499fe86
#
_cell.length_a   1.000
_cell.length_b   1.000
_cell.length_c   1.000
_cell.angle_alpha   90.00
_cell.angle_beta   90.00
_cell.angle_gamma   90.00
#
_symmetry.space_group_name_H-M   'P 1'
#
loop_
_entity.id
_entity.type
_entity.pdbx_description
1 polymer ?
#
loop_
_entity_poly.entity_id
_entity_poly.type
_entity_poly.pdbx_seq_one_letter_code
_entity_poly.pdbx_strand_id
1 'polypeptide(L)'
;MAKKDWKKQDKQKFNGFVYIIKIEIGAETIFKLGTTNRTPIRRMLEIAEEMNRALGYIPKMMLIRGKQMANNYLVEAELLKQTEQYRYTLSCVNEVTGESELRKMNEQDLLNQYDHCIAINYPADIEFKVEL
;
A
#
# COMPACT_ATOMS: atom_id res chain seq x y z
N MET A 1 22.80 -18.25 -0.56
CA MET A 1 21.84 -18.60 0.38
C MET A 1 21.86 -17.69 1.53
N ALA A 2 22.86 -17.68 2.32
CA ALA A 2 22.94 -16.79 3.46
C ALA A 2 22.79 -15.33 3.07
N LYS A 3 23.35 -14.96 1.93
CA LYS A 3 23.22 -13.60 1.46
C LYS A 3 21.81 -13.19 1.19
N LYS A 4 21.02 -14.13 0.64
CA LYS A 4 19.65 -13.83 0.32
C LYS A 4 18.83 -13.62 1.57
N ASP A 5 19.05 -14.47 2.56
CA ASP A 5 18.33 -14.37 3.81
C ASP A 5 18.71 -13.10 4.55
N TRP A 6 19.99 -12.75 4.48
CA TRP A 6 20.47 -11.55 5.11
C TRP A 6 19.82 -10.31 4.51
N LYS A 7 19.63 -10.29 3.20
CA LYS A 7 18.99 -9.17 2.55
C LYS A 7 17.53 -9.04 2.95
N LYS A 8 16.86 -10.15 3.15
CA LYS A 8 15.47 -10.11 3.60
C LYS A 8 15.39 -9.55 5.01
N GLN A 9 16.30 -9.97 5.85
CA GLN A 9 16.32 -9.46 7.22
C GLN A 9 16.62 -7.98 7.25
N ASP A 10 17.51 -7.53 6.40
CA ASP A 10 17.81 -6.12 6.32
C ASP A 10 16.62 -5.31 5.91
N LYS A 11 15.86 -5.78 4.93
CA LYS A 11 14.67 -5.08 4.50
C LYS A 11 13.67 -4.93 5.62
N GLN A 12 13.61 -5.92 6.50
CA GLN A 12 12.69 -5.85 7.61
C GLN A 12 13.16 -4.89 8.70
N LYS A 13 14.46 -4.65 8.77
CA LYS A 13 15.00 -3.74 9.77
C LYS A 13 14.87 -2.28 9.37
N PHE A 14 14.81 -2.02 8.06
CA PHE A 14 14.71 -0.65 7.60
C PHE A 14 13.28 -0.21 7.49
N ASN A 15 13.05 1.06 7.72
CA ASN A 15 11.73 1.62 7.59
C ASN A 15 11.32 1.65 6.12
N GLY A 16 10.20 1.07 5.83
CA GLY A 16 9.59 1.17 4.52
C GLY A 16 8.29 1.95 4.66
N PHE A 17 7.56 2.06 3.57
CA PHE A 17 6.31 2.80 3.57
C PHE A 17 5.14 1.84 3.35
N VAL A 18 4.02 2.14 3.99
CA VAL A 18 2.75 1.54 3.64
C VAL A 18 1.91 2.67 3.09
N TYR A 19 1.33 2.47 1.90
CA TYR A 19 0.69 3.56 1.17
C TYR A 19 -0.67 3.19 0.61
N ILE A 20 -1.45 4.22 0.30
CA ILE A 20 -2.71 4.08 -0.41
C ILE A 20 -2.68 5.08 -1.56
N ILE A 21 -2.91 4.59 -2.77
CA ILE A 21 -3.02 5.42 -3.97
C ILE A 21 -4.46 5.35 -4.45
N LYS A 22 -5.08 6.52 -4.61
CA LYS A 22 -6.42 6.63 -5.16
C LYS A 22 -6.30 6.71 -6.67
N ILE A 23 -7.05 5.89 -7.39
CA ILE A 23 -6.99 5.81 -8.84
C ILE A 23 -8.38 5.99 -9.40
N GLU A 24 -8.55 6.96 -10.31
CA GLU A 24 -9.83 7.21 -10.95
C GLU A 24 -9.77 6.74 -12.40
N ILE A 25 -10.56 5.73 -12.73
CA ILE A 25 -10.59 5.16 -14.07
C ILE A 25 -12.02 5.30 -14.57
N GLY A 26 -12.23 6.21 -15.52
CA GLY A 26 -13.59 6.50 -15.99
C GLY A 26 -14.43 7.02 -14.84
N ALA A 27 -15.55 6.37 -14.60
CA ALA A 27 -16.45 6.75 -13.53
C ALA A 27 -16.16 6.04 -12.22
N GLU A 28 -15.15 5.17 -12.21
CA GLU A 28 -14.85 4.38 -11.02
C GLU A 28 -13.67 4.91 -10.24
N THR A 29 -13.76 4.81 -8.93
CA THR A 29 -12.65 5.16 -8.04
C THR A 29 -12.22 3.91 -7.31
N ILE A 30 -10.95 3.56 -7.43
CA ILE A 30 -10.40 2.41 -6.74
C ILE A 30 -9.14 2.82 -5.99
N PHE A 31 -8.68 1.96 -5.10
CA PHE A 31 -7.54 2.24 -4.27
C PHE A 31 -6.51 1.12 -4.37
N LYS A 32 -5.26 1.48 -4.51
CA LYS A 32 -4.16 0.54 -4.51
C LYS A 32 -3.48 0.62 -3.15
N LEU A 33 -3.42 -0.51 -2.46
CA LEU A 33 -2.74 -0.63 -1.18
C LEU A 33 -1.39 -1.27 -1.42
N GLY A 34 -0.36 -0.80 -0.77
CA GLY A 34 0.94 -1.41 -1.00
C GLY A 34 2.02 -1.00 -0.03
N THR A 35 3.18 -1.61 -0.21
CA THR A 35 4.37 -1.26 0.55
C THR A 35 5.52 -1.03 -0.42
N THR A 36 6.47 -0.24 0.01
CA THR A 36 7.68 -0.03 -0.77
C THR A 36 8.81 0.37 0.18
N ASN A 37 10.03 0.00 -0.15
CA ASN A 37 11.21 0.43 0.59
C ASN A 37 11.80 1.69 -0.03
N ARG A 38 11.26 2.12 -1.15
CA ARG A 38 11.61 3.38 -1.78
C ARG A 38 10.52 4.38 -1.41
N THR A 39 10.35 5.45 -2.16
CA THR A 39 9.31 6.42 -1.85
C THR A 39 7.97 6.00 -2.49
N PRO A 40 6.84 6.31 -1.86
CA PRO A 40 5.55 6.00 -2.47
C PRO A 40 5.32 6.70 -3.80
N ILE A 41 5.88 7.90 -3.98
CA ILE A 41 5.75 8.62 -5.24
C ILE A 41 6.43 7.87 -6.37
N ARG A 42 7.61 7.30 -6.10
CA ARG A 42 8.30 6.54 -7.11
C ARG A 42 7.51 5.31 -7.51
N ARG A 43 6.92 4.63 -6.51
CA ARG A 43 6.08 3.46 -6.79
C ARG A 43 4.83 3.87 -7.57
N MET A 44 4.26 5.03 -7.24
CA MET A 44 3.09 5.52 -7.96
C MET A 44 3.41 5.77 -9.44
N LEU A 45 4.61 6.29 -9.73
CA LEU A 45 5.02 6.51 -11.12
C LEU A 45 5.17 5.19 -11.87
N GLU A 46 5.68 4.16 -11.20
CA GLU A 46 5.78 2.85 -11.83
C GLU A 46 4.41 2.27 -12.14
N ILE A 47 3.48 2.45 -11.22
CA ILE A 47 2.11 1.97 -11.42
C ILE A 47 1.45 2.75 -12.56
N ALA A 48 1.71 4.05 -12.65
CA ALA A 48 1.17 4.87 -13.72
C ALA A 48 1.65 4.36 -15.09
N GLU A 49 2.91 3.96 -15.18
CA GLU A 49 3.45 3.41 -16.40
C GLU A 49 2.80 2.07 -16.74
N GLU A 50 2.60 1.22 -15.74
CA GLU A 50 1.93 -0.06 -15.96
C GLU A 50 0.49 0.16 -16.44
N MET A 51 -0.21 1.11 -15.83
CA MET A 51 -1.57 1.44 -16.22
C MET A 51 -1.63 2.00 -17.65
N ASN A 52 -0.66 2.83 -18.00
CA ASN A 52 -0.61 3.38 -19.35
C ASN A 52 -0.43 2.28 -20.39
N ARG A 53 0.40 1.29 -20.11
CA ARG A 53 0.59 0.19 -21.03
C ARG A 53 -0.67 -0.66 -21.15
N ALA A 54 -1.38 -0.81 -20.05
CA ALA A 54 -2.56 -1.67 -20.02
C ALA A 54 -3.83 -0.98 -20.55
N LEU A 55 -4.00 0.29 -20.22
CA LEU A 55 -5.23 1.01 -20.56
C LEU A 55 -5.09 1.91 -21.78
N GLY A 56 -3.86 2.23 -22.18
CA GLY A 56 -3.63 3.17 -23.26
C GLY A 56 -3.63 4.62 -22.81
N TYR A 57 -3.74 4.87 -21.51
CA TYR A 57 -3.68 6.22 -20.95
C TYR A 57 -3.32 6.12 -19.49
N ILE A 58 -2.90 7.24 -18.91
CA ILE A 58 -2.57 7.30 -17.48
C ILE A 58 -3.81 7.79 -16.73
N PRO A 59 -4.40 7.01 -15.84
CA PRO A 59 -5.57 7.45 -15.08
C PRO A 59 -5.15 8.52 -14.07
N LYS A 60 -6.12 9.23 -13.52
CA LYS A 60 -5.84 10.19 -12.47
C LYS A 60 -5.48 9.44 -11.21
N MET A 61 -4.34 9.79 -10.63
CA MET A 61 -3.83 9.08 -9.45
C MET A 61 -3.42 10.08 -8.38
N MET A 62 -3.66 9.71 -7.13
CA MET A 62 -3.31 10.55 -6.01
C MET A 62 -2.83 9.70 -4.84
N LEU A 63 -1.67 10.04 -4.30
CA LEU A 63 -1.18 9.38 -3.10
C LEU A 63 -1.90 10.00 -1.91
N ILE A 64 -2.75 9.24 -1.24
CA ILE A 64 -3.54 9.78 -0.14
C ILE A 64 -3.02 9.37 1.24
N ARG A 65 -2.16 8.35 1.29
CA ARG A 65 -1.48 7.97 2.52
C ARG A 65 -0.12 7.39 2.20
N GLY A 66 0.85 7.72 3.02
CA GLY A 66 2.18 7.13 2.92
C GLY A 66 2.88 7.28 4.25
N LYS A 67 2.91 6.22 5.04
CA LYS A 67 3.53 6.23 6.36
C LYS A 67 4.78 5.39 6.35
N GLN A 68 5.88 5.96 6.83
CA GLN A 68 7.13 5.22 6.97
C GLN A 68 7.17 4.55 8.33
N MET A 69 7.47 3.27 8.34
CA MET A 69 7.48 2.50 9.58
C MET A 69 8.22 1.19 9.42
N ALA A 70 8.65 0.62 10.51
CA ALA A 70 9.47 -0.59 10.49
C ALA A 70 8.73 -1.83 10.04
N ASN A 71 7.46 -1.95 10.38
CA ASN A 71 6.68 -3.15 10.07
C ASN A 71 5.64 -2.90 9.00
N ASN A 72 6.04 -2.18 7.95
CA ASN A 72 5.10 -1.79 6.91
C ASN A 72 4.38 -2.97 6.27
N TYR A 73 5.08 -4.08 6.07
CA TYR A 73 4.46 -5.23 5.43
C TYR A 73 3.41 -5.90 6.31
N LEU A 74 3.52 -5.81 7.63
CA LEU A 74 2.51 -6.36 8.52
C LEU A 74 1.25 -5.52 8.49
N VAL A 75 1.40 -4.21 8.41
CA VAL A 75 0.26 -3.32 8.29
C VAL A 75 -0.46 -3.56 6.98
N GLU A 76 0.30 -3.73 5.90
CA GLU A 76 -0.31 -4.00 4.60
C GLU A 76 -1.09 -5.32 4.65
N ALA A 77 -0.49 -6.36 5.20
CA ALA A 77 -1.14 -7.67 5.26
C ALA A 77 -2.45 -7.60 6.05
N GLU A 78 -2.44 -6.89 7.16
CA GLU A 78 -3.63 -6.75 7.98
C GLU A 78 -4.70 -5.93 7.24
N LEU A 79 -4.30 -4.84 6.61
CA LEU A 79 -5.22 -4.00 5.88
C LEU A 79 -5.85 -4.75 4.71
N LEU A 80 -5.06 -5.53 3.98
CA LEU A 80 -5.58 -6.33 2.88
C LEU A 80 -6.57 -7.37 3.39
N LYS A 81 -6.29 -7.98 4.53
CA LYS A 81 -7.18 -8.97 5.11
C LYS A 81 -8.51 -8.33 5.50
N GLN A 82 -8.46 -7.17 6.13
CA GLN A 82 -9.68 -6.51 6.58
C GLN A 82 -10.53 -5.95 5.47
N THR A 83 -9.93 -5.70 4.31
CA THR A 83 -10.65 -5.15 3.17
C THR A 83 -10.85 -6.14 2.04
N GLU A 84 -10.63 -7.41 2.29
CA GLU A 84 -10.72 -8.44 1.25
C GLU A 84 -12.08 -8.46 0.55
N GLN A 85 -13.16 -8.20 1.26
CA GLN A 85 -14.50 -8.19 0.68
C GLN A 85 -14.68 -7.10 -0.36
N TYR A 86 -13.79 -6.11 -0.39
CA TYR A 86 -13.86 -5.00 -1.34
C TYR A 86 -12.86 -5.15 -2.48
N ARG A 87 -12.30 -6.33 -2.63
CA ARG A 87 -11.30 -6.59 -3.66
C ARG A 87 -11.86 -6.27 -5.04
N TYR A 88 -11.04 -5.58 -5.83
CA TYR A 88 -11.43 -5.17 -7.16
C TYR A 88 -10.47 -5.75 -8.19
N THR A 89 -11.01 -6.21 -9.30
CA THR A 89 -10.20 -6.77 -10.38
C THR A 89 -10.45 -5.98 -11.65
N LEU A 90 -9.38 -5.53 -12.29
CA LEU A 90 -9.47 -4.85 -13.56
C LEU A 90 -9.47 -5.93 -14.65
N SER A 91 -10.64 -6.27 -15.14
CA SER A 91 -10.77 -7.38 -16.07
C SER A 91 -10.01 -7.22 -17.37
N CYS A 92 -9.71 -6.00 -17.77
CA CYS A 92 -8.96 -5.75 -19.00
C CYS A 92 -7.46 -5.60 -18.75
N VAL A 93 -7.01 -5.76 -17.52
CA VAL A 93 -5.63 -5.50 -17.17
C VAL A 93 -5.11 -6.61 -16.28
N ASN A 94 -4.70 -7.69 -16.89
CA ASN A 94 -4.22 -8.84 -16.14
C ASN A 94 -2.78 -8.71 -15.68
N GLU A 95 -2.11 -7.68 -16.17
CA GLU A 95 -0.68 -7.59 -15.95
C GLU A 95 -0.23 -6.47 -15.05
N VAL A 96 -1.17 -5.78 -14.41
CA VAL A 96 -0.79 -4.70 -13.50
C VAL A 96 -0.28 -5.33 -12.21
N THR A 97 0.94 -4.99 -11.86
CA THR A 97 1.56 -5.50 -10.65
C THR A 97 0.75 -5.08 -9.43
N GLY A 98 0.43 -6.05 -8.59
CA GLY A 98 -0.33 -5.76 -7.39
C GLY A 98 -1.83 -5.65 -7.58
N GLU A 99 -2.37 -6.29 -8.63
CA GLU A 99 -3.81 -6.28 -8.86
C GLU A 99 -4.58 -6.81 -7.67
N SER A 100 -4.03 -7.80 -6.95
CA SER A 100 -4.68 -8.35 -5.77
C SER A 100 -4.80 -7.35 -4.63
N GLU A 101 -4.15 -6.21 -4.76
CA GLU A 101 -4.13 -5.16 -3.75
C GLU A 101 -5.03 -4.00 -4.11
N LEU A 102 -5.91 -4.18 -5.11
CA LEU A 102 -6.85 -3.14 -5.48
C LEU A 102 -8.15 -3.31 -4.71
N ARG A 103 -8.71 -2.19 -4.28
CA ARG A 103 -9.95 -2.20 -3.49
C ARG A 103 -10.92 -1.14 -4.01
N LYS A 104 -12.21 -1.49 -4.04
CA LYS A 104 -13.25 -0.54 -4.38
C LYS A 104 -14.16 -0.43 -3.17
N MET A 105 -14.06 0.69 -2.47
CA MET A 105 -14.78 0.90 -1.23
C MET A 105 -14.82 2.39 -0.90
N ASN A 106 -15.55 2.73 0.15
CA ASN A 106 -15.64 4.10 0.61
C ASN A 106 -14.27 4.57 1.10
N GLU A 107 -13.87 5.74 0.65
CA GLU A 107 -12.55 6.27 0.99
C GLU A 107 -12.36 6.48 2.49
N GLN A 108 -13.35 7.06 3.16
CA GLN A 108 -13.21 7.34 4.58
C GLN A 108 -13.11 6.04 5.39
N ASP A 109 -13.85 5.02 4.99
CA ASP A 109 -13.78 3.73 5.65
C ASP A 109 -12.40 3.11 5.48
N LEU A 110 -11.82 3.23 4.29
CA LEU A 110 -10.49 2.72 4.05
C LEU A 110 -9.46 3.47 4.89
N LEU A 111 -9.57 4.78 4.97
CA LEU A 111 -8.63 5.57 5.77
C LEU A 111 -8.74 5.22 7.25
N ASN A 112 -9.95 4.97 7.73
CA ASN A 112 -10.16 4.58 9.11
C ASN A 112 -9.51 3.22 9.39
N GLN A 113 -9.62 2.28 8.45
CA GLN A 113 -9.00 0.98 8.60
C GLN A 113 -7.48 1.09 8.56
N TYR A 114 -6.98 1.94 7.68
CA TYR A 114 -5.54 2.16 7.57
C TYR A 114 -5.00 2.71 8.90
N ASP A 115 -5.65 3.74 9.43
CA ASP A 115 -5.21 4.35 10.68
C ASP A 115 -5.27 3.37 11.84
N HIS A 116 -6.29 2.51 11.85
CA HIS A 116 -6.43 1.48 12.87
C HIS A 116 -5.29 0.45 12.78
N CYS A 117 -4.96 0.01 11.58
CA CYS A 117 -3.89 -0.96 11.38
C CYS A 117 -2.53 -0.37 11.79
N ILE A 118 -2.32 0.91 11.50
CA ILE A 118 -1.11 1.58 11.93
C ILE A 118 -1.03 1.62 13.47
N ALA A 119 -2.13 1.97 14.12
CA ALA A 119 -2.16 2.07 15.56
C ALA A 119 -1.87 0.74 16.25
N ILE A 120 -2.39 -0.34 15.71
CA ILE A 120 -2.16 -1.66 16.26
C ILE A 120 -0.69 -2.06 16.21
N ASN A 121 0.00 -1.65 15.15
CA ASN A 121 1.38 -2.07 14.93
C ASN A 121 2.43 -1.07 15.44
N TYR A 122 1.95 0.03 16.03
CA TYR A 122 2.86 1.09 16.47
C TYR A 122 2.78 1.46 17.93
N PRO A 123 1.99 0.78 18.75
CA PRO A 123 1.72 1.32 20.09
C PRO A 123 2.92 1.31 21.01
N ALA A 124 3.74 0.31 20.87
CA ALA A 124 4.82 0.15 21.80
C ALA A 124 5.87 1.24 21.70
N ASP A 125 6.09 1.73 20.50
CA ASP A 125 7.09 2.75 20.28
C ASP A 125 6.76 4.05 20.96
N ILE A 126 5.51 4.27 21.20
CA ILE A 126 5.07 5.48 21.80
C ILE A 126 5.24 5.45 23.29
N GLU A 127 4.99 4.30 23.83
CA GLU A 127 5.01 4.14 25.24
C GLU A 127 6.29 4.36 25.92
N PHE A 128 7.36 3.84 25.37
CA PHE A 128 8.54 3.96 26.04
C PHE A 128 9.05 5.31 26.18
N LYS A 129 8.67 6.22 25.34
CA LYS A 129 9.18 7.55 25.40
C LYS A 129 8.62 8.33 26.52
N VAL A 130 7.53 7.90 27.04
CA VAL A 130 6.85 8.62 28.06
C VAL A 130 7.45 8.37 29.42
N GLU A 131 8.13 7.26 29.57
CA GLU A 131 8.68 6.92 30.79
C GLU A 131 9.78 7.76 31.27
N LEU A 132 10.39 8.46 30.43
CA LEU A 132 11.50 9.25 30.81
C LEU A 132 11.11 10.61 31.32
#